data_f11c17f6f269ce63c18c2cff664b5735
#
_entry.id   f11c17f6f269ce63c18c2cff664b5735
#
_cell.length_a   1.000
_cell.length_b   1.000
_cell.length_c   1.000
_cell.angle_alpha   90.00
_cell.angle_beta   90.00
_cell.angle_gamma   90.00
#
_symmetry.space_group_name_H-M   'P 1'
#
loop_
_entity.id
_entity.type
_entity.pdbx_description
1 polymer ?
#
loop_
_entity_poly.entity_id
_entity_poly.type
_entity_poly.pdbx_seq_one_letter_code
_entity_poly.pdbx_strand_id
1 'polypeptide(L)'
;MCSSDLFAAVTALGWRLRENPRPGVILPAVLGGSLFFYIATNTASWLYEKGYAKTAAGWLQALTTGLPEYSQQWPTWIFFRNSLVSDLLFAALFLACMHWSRRPAVATAPEPIGAIR
;
A
#
# COMPACT_ATOMS: atom_id res chain seq x y z
N MET A 1 0.85 17.53 -10.51
CA MET A 1 1.57 16.33 -10.05
C MET A 1 1.16 15.20 -10.98
N CYS A 2 2.10 14.70 -11.75
CA CYS A 2 1.81 13.60 -12.65
C CYS A 2 1.71 12.31 -11.86
N SER A 3 0.76 11.46 -12.16
CA SER A 3 0.63 10.12 -11.53
C SER A 3 1.95 9.33 -11.57
N SER A 4 2.79 9.63 -12.57
CA SER A 4 4.13 9.05 -12.74
C SER A 4 5.06 9.30 -11.55
N ASP A 5 5.00 10.47 -10.93
CA ASP A 5 5.88 10.84 -9.81
C ASP A 5 5.54 10.02 -8.55
N LEU A 6 4.25 9.73 -8.36
CA LEU A 6 3.78 8.91 -7.27
C LEU A 6 4.24 7.45 -7.42
N PHE A 7 4.11 6.91 -8.65
CA PHE A 7 4.61 5.56 -8.96
C PHE A 7 6.12 5.45 -8.82
N ALA A 8 6.86 6.47 -9.24
CA ALA A 8 8.31 6.52 -9.07
C ALA A 8 8.71 6.53 -7.59
N ALA A 9 8.02 7.32 -6.74
CA ALA A 9 8.26 7.37 -5.31
C ALA A 9 7.99 6.01 -4.63
N VAL A 10 6.87 5.36 -4.96
CA VAL A 10 6.50 4.04 -4.43
C VAL A 10 7.52 2.98 -4.87
N THR A 11 7.94 3.02 -6.13
CA THR A 11 8.95 2.09 -6.68
C THR A 11 10.30 2.28 -5.99
N ALA A 12 10.75 3.51 -5.79
CA ALA A 12 12.00 3.83 -5.09
C ALA A 12 11.96 3.35 -3.63
N LEU A 13 10.83 3.55 -2.95
CA LEU A 13 10.61 3.04 -1.60
C LEU A 13 10.67 1.51 -1.56
N GLY A 14 9.98 0.85 -2.49
CA GLY A 14 10.00 -0.60 -2.62
C GLY A 14 11.40 -1.15 -2.89
N TRP A 15 12.18 -0.47 -3.74
CA TRP A 15 13.56 -0.85 -4.00
C TRP A 15 14.44 -0.74 -2.74
N ARG A 16 14.29 0.33 -1.99
CA ARG A 16 15.03 0.53 -0.73
C ARG A 16 14.67 -0.50 0.35
N LEU A 17 13.44 -0.99 0.35
CA LEU A 17 12.96 -2.02 1.28
C LEU A 17 13.30 -3.45 0.86
N ARG A 18 13.76 -3.65 -0.39
CA ARG A 18 14.09 -4.96 -0.94
C ARG A 18 15.14 -5.72 -0.15
N GLU A 19 16.07 -5.02 0.46
CA GLU A 19 17.19 -5.62 1.20
C GLU A 19 16.78 -6.23 2.54
N ASN A 20 15.64 -5.79 3.10
CA ASN A 20 15.13 -6.28 4.39
C ASN A 20 13.64 -6.64 4.32
N PRO A 21 13.26 -7.74 3.66
CA PRO A 21 11.86 -8.13 3.50
C PRO A 21 11.30 -8.77 4.78
N ARG A 22 11.40 -8.08 5.91
CA ARG A 22 10.83 -8.52 7.18
C ARG A 22 9.40 -7.99 7.31
N PRO A 23 8.45 -8.78 7.83
CA PRO A 23 7.07 -8.30 8.01
C PRO A 23 6.99 -7.05 8.88
N GLY A 24 7.88 -6.92 9.87
CA GLY A 24 7.99 -5.73 10.72
C GLY A 24 8.46 -4.45 10.00
N VAL A 25 8.96 -4.55 8.75
CA VAL A 25 9.35 -3.41 7.91
C VAL A 25 8.30 -3.18 6.82
N ILE A 26 7.79 -4.25 6.23
CA ILE A 26 6.83 -4.18 5.13
C ILE A 26 5.49 -3.59 5.61
N LEU A 27 4.95 -4.06 6.74
CA LEU A 27 3.65 -3.58 7.24
C LEU A 27 3.64 -2.09 7.55
N PRO A 28 4.59 -1.52 8.33
CA PRO A 28 4.67 -0.08 8.52
C PRO A 28 4.88 0.71 7.23
N ALA A 29 5.64 0.16 6.26
CA ALA A 29 5.84 0.81 4.97
C ALA A 29 4.56 0.86 4.14
N VAL A 30 3.75 -0.21 4.15
CA VAL A 30 2.43 -0.25 3.50
C VAL A 30 1.49 0.76 4.16
N LEU A 31 1.40 0.77 5.49
CA LEU A 31 0.57 1.72 6.23
C LEU A 31 0.97 3.18 5.96
N GLY A 32 2.27 3.46 6.01
CA GLY A 32 2.83 4.79 5.73
C GLY A 32 2.58 5.21 4.27
N GLY A 33 2.71 4.29 3.33
CA GLY A 33 2.43 4.52 1.92
C GLY A 33 0.95 4.83 1.66
N SER A 34 0.05 4.06 2.25
CA SER A 34 -1.41 4.29 2.14
C SER A 34 -1.82 5.63 2.74
N LEU A 35 -1.27 5.98 3.90
CA LEU A 35 -1.53 7.28 4.54
C LEU A 35 -0.97 8.44 3.71
N PHE A 36 0.25 8.30 3.22
CA PHE A 36 0.85 9.30 2.34
C PHE A 36 0.03 9.51 1.07
N PHE A 37 -0.37 8.42 0.41
CA PHE A 37 -1.22 8.47 -0.78
C PHE A 37 -2.53 9.19 -0.50
N TYR A 38 -3.19 8.86 0.61
CA TYR A 38 -4.44 9.50 1.02
C TYR A 38 -4.29 11.00 1.23
N ILE A 39 -3.28 11.42 1.98
CA ILE A 39 -3.03 12.85 2.24
C ILE A 39 -2.67 13.57 0.94
N ALA A 40 -1.80 13.00 0.12
CA ALA A 40 -1.35 13.61 -1.13
C ALA A 40 -2.51 13.81 -2.12
N THR A 41 -3.34 12.78 -2.32
CA THR A 41 -4.47 12.86 -3.27
C THR A 41 -5.55 13.82 -2.80
N ASN A 42 -5.92 13.79 -1.52
CA ASN A 42 -6.92 14.71 -0.99
C ASN A 42 -6.41 16.17 -0.91
N THR A 43 -5.11 16.36 -0.67
CA THR A 43 -4.49 17.70 -0.76
C THR A 43 -4.49 18.20 -2.20
N ALA A 44 -4.21 17.35 -3.17
CA ALA A 44 -4.29 17.70 -4.59
C ALA A 44 -5.74 18.08 -4.97
N SER A 45 -6.74 17.29 -4.57
CA SER A 45 -8.15 17.64 -4.77
C SER A 45 -8.47 18.99 -4.16
N TRP A 46 -8.06 19.24 -2.91
CA TRP A 46 -8.26 20.55 -2.27
C TRP A 46 -7.61 21.69 -3.05
N LEU A 47 -6.44 21.48 -3.65
CA LEU A 47 -5.74 22.51 -4.42
C LEU A 47 -6.42 22.79 -5.78
N TYR A 48 -6.86 21.75 -6.47
CA TYR A 48 -7.34 21.88 -7.85
C TYR A 48 -8.85 22.07 -7.96
N GLU A 49 -9.63 21.57 -7.03
CA GLU A 49 -11.08 21.71 -7.05
C GLU A 49 -11.53 23.08 -6.48
N LYS A 50 -12.45 23.70 -7.19
CA LYS A 50 -12.98 25.02 -6.83
C LYS A 50 -14.00 24.97 -5.68
N GLY A 51 -14.54 23.80 -5.38
CA GLY A 51 -15.56 23.60 -4.35
C GLY A 51 -15.04 23.70 -2.91
N TYR A 52 -13.73 23.59 -2.71
CA TYR A 52 -13.13 23.70 -1.38
C TYR A 52 -12.70 25.14 -1.06
N ALA A 53 -12.99 25.60 0.15
CA ALA A 53 -12.38 26.81 0.66
C ALA A 53 -10.87 26.64 0.76
N LYS A 54 -10.09 27.62 0.28
CA LYS A 54 -8.62 27.59 0.32
C LYS A 54 -8.08 27.99 1.71
N THR A 55 -8.59 27.32 2.73
CA THR A 55 -8.27 27.53 4.15
C THR A 55 -7.89 26.19 4.79
N ALA A 56 -7.29 26.23 5.98
CA ALA A 56 -6.99 25.02 6.74
C ALA A 56 -8.24 24.18 7.04
N ALA A 57 -9.38 24.83 7.29
CA ALA A 57 -10.67 24.17 7.49
C ALA A 57 -11.13 23.44 6.22
N GLY A 58 -10.98 24.05 5.03
CA GLY A 58 -11.29 23.42 3.75
C GLY A 58 -10.37 22.24 3.45
N TRP A 59 -9.12 22.31 3.84
CA TRP A 59 -8.18 21.17 3.72
C TRP A 59 -8.57 20.01 4.65
N LEU A 60 -8.92 20.29 5.91
CA LEU A 60 -9.45 19.27 6.82
C LEU A 60 -10.76 18.66 6.32
N GLN A 61 -11.62 19.47 5.71
CA GLN A 61 -12.83 18.99 5.07
C GLN A 61 -12.50 18.00 3.93
N ALA A 62 -11.52 18.31 3.09
CA ALA A 62 -11.08 17.40 2.02
C ALA A 62 -10.57 16.07 2.56
N LEU A 63 -9.88 16.08 3.70
CA LEU A 63 -9.39 14.88 4.36
C LEU A 63 -10.47 14.07 5.10
N THR A 64 -11.58 14.66 5.47
CA THR A 64 -12.59 14.00 6.32
C THR A 64 -13.89 13.73 5.59
N THR A 65 -14.66 14.77 5.35
CA THR A 65 -16.02 14.66 4.79
C THR A 65 -16.07 14.74 3.27
N GLY A 66 -15.10 15.42 2.64
CA GLY A 66 -15.13 15.70 1.21
C GLY A 66 -16.12 16.81 0.85
N LEU A 67 -16.37 16.97 -0.46
CA LEU A 67 -17.37 17.90 -0.98
C LEU A 67 -18.79 17.34 -0.79
N PRO A 68 -19.77 18.17 -0.38
CA PRO A 68 -21.16 17.72 -0.21
C PRO A 68 -21.77 17.09 -1.46
N GLU A 69 -21.33 17.51 -2.64
CA GLU A 69 -21.80 16.98 -3.93
C GLU A 69 -21.46 15.51 -4.13
N TYR A 70 -20.32 15.07 -3.59
CA TYR A 70 -19.83 13.68 -3.71
C TYR A 70 -20.01 12.87 -2.43
N SER A 71 -20.16 13.54 -1.28
CA SER A 71 -20.20 12.91 0.04
C SER A 71 -21.62 12.65 0.56
N GLN A 72 -22.66 12.84 -0.26
CA GLN A 72 -24.05 12.65 0.18
C GLN A 72 -24.34 11.25 0.76
N GLN A 73 -23.57 10.23 0.36
CA GLN A 73 -23.72 8.86 0.86
C GLN A 73 -22.53 8.39 1.68
N TRP A 74 -21.30 8.84 1.36
CA TRP A 74 -20.09 8.27 1.93
C TRP A 74 -19.00 9.33 2.17
N PRO A 75 -18.61 9.60 3.42
CA PRO A 75 -17.51 10.52 3.72
C PRO A 75 -16.17 10.00 3.21
N THR A 76 -15.26 10.91 2.88
CA THR A 76 -13.96 10.60 2.25
C THR A 76 -13.11 9.62 3.06
N TRP A 77 -13.19 9.64 4.38
CA TRP A 77 -12.43 8.73 5.23
C TRP A 77 -12.79 7.24 5.06
N ILE A 78 -14.00 6.93 4.56
CA ILE A 78 -14.40 5.55 4.24
C ILE A 78 -13.57 4.98 3.10
N PHE A 79 -13.24 5.79 2.10
CA PHE A 79 -12.34 5.39 1.02
C PHE A 79 -10.95 5.03 1.55
N PHE A 80 -10.43 5.84 2.48
CA PHE A 80 -9.17 5.53 3.15
C PHE A 80 -9.24 4.20 3.91
N ARG A 81 -10.28 3.98 4.69
CA ARG A 81 -10.48 2.71 5.40
C ARG A 81 -10.51 1.51 4.45
N ASN A 82 -11.24 1.62 3.34
CA ASN A 82 -11.34 0.53 2.36
C ASN A 82 -10.01 0.27 1.67
N SER A 83 -9.31 1.33 1.27
CA SER A 83 -7.96 1.23 0.69
C SER A 83 -7.00 0.58 1.67
N LEU A 84 -7.00 1.01 2.93
CA LEU A 84 -6.13 0.47 3.96
C LEU A 84 -6.38 -1.03 4.22
N VAL A 85 -7.65 -1.45 4.29
CA VAL A 85 -8.01 -2.87 4.44
C VAL A 85 -7.52 -3.68 3.24
N SER A 86 -7.71 -3.17 2.04
CA SER A 86 -7.24 -3.80 0.80
C SER A 86 -5.71 -3.94 0.79
N ASP A 87 -4.99 -2.87 1.10
CA ASP A 87 -3.53 -2.85 1.13
C ASP A 87 -2.96 -3.84 2.16
N LEU A 88 -3.59 -3.95 3.34
CA LEU A 88 -3.21 -4.92 4.36
C LEU A 88 -3.48 -6.36 3.92
N LEU A 89 -4.61 -6.63 3.27
CA LEU A 89 -4.93 -7.95 2.73
C LEU A 89 -3.92 -8.37 1.65
N PHE A 90 -3.60 -7.49 0.72
CA PHE A 90 -2.60 -7.77 -0.32
C PHE A 90 -1.20 -7.94 0.28
N ALA A 91 -0.80 -7.12 1.25
CA ALA A 91 0.47 -7.27 1.94
C ALA A 91 0.55 -8.61 2.69
N ALA A 92 -0.50 -9.02 3.38
CA ALA A 92 -0.57 -10.30 4.07
C ALA A 92 -0.47 -11.48 3.09
N LEU A 93 -1.22 -11.41 1.97
CA LEU A 93 -1.16 -12.43 0.91
C LEU A 93 0.25 -12.52 0.30
N PHE A 94 0.86 -11.38 0.01
CA PHE A 94 2.22 -11.32 -0.52
C PHE A 94 3.24 -11.94 0.45
N LEU A 95 3.16 -11.60 1.74
CA LEU A 95 4.02 -12.19 2.77
C LEU A 95 3.80 -13.70 2.93
N ALA A 96 2.55 -14.16 2.84
CA ALA A 96 2.23 -15.59 2.87
C ALA A 96 2.84 -16.32 1.67
N CYS A 97 2.73 -15.78 0.46
CA CYS A 97 3.34 -16.34 -0.74
C CYS A 97 4.87 -16.39 -0.64
N MET A 98 5.48 -15.31 -0.15
CA MET A 98 6.93 -15.28 0.10
C MET A 98 7.37 -16.32 1.12
N HIS A 99 6.62 -16.47 2.20
CA HIS A 99 6.91 -17.47 3.22
C HIS A 99 6.81 -18.90 2.67
N TRP A 100 5.78 -19.16 1.85
CA TRP A 100 5.60 -20.45 1.21
C TRP A 100 6.72 -20.76 0.22
N SER A 101 7.11 -19.80 -0.60
CA SER A 101 8.19 -19.96 -1.59
C SER A 101 9.57 -20.19 -0.97
N ARG A 102 9.77 -19.78 0.27
CA ARG A 102 11.03 -19.98 1.02
C ARG A 102 11.12 -21.32 1.76
N ARG A 103 10.06 -22.14 1.73
CA ARG A 103 10.16 -23.50 2.26
C ARG A 103 11.20 -24.26 1.43
N PRO A 104 12.27 -24.81 2.03
CA PRO A 104 13.23 -25.58 1.28
C PRO A 104 12.45 -26.73 0.62
N ALA A 105 12.60 -26.88 -0.69
CA ALA A 105 12.18 -28.09 -1.36
C ALA A 105 12.85 -29.24 -0.58
N VAL A 106 12.05 -30.13 -0.06
CA VAL A 106 12.57 -31.35 0.57
C VAL A 106 13.50 -31.96 -0.49
N ALA A 107 14.81 -31.87 -0.26
CA ALA A 107 15.78 -32.49 -1.11
C ALA A 107 15.46 -33.98 -1.07
N THR A 108 14.82 -34.47 -2.10
CA THR A 108 14.75 -35.91 -2.37
C THR A 108 16.20 -36.28 -2.56
N ALA A 109 16.81 -36.87 -1.53
CA ALA A 109 18.16 -37.38 -1.60
C ALA A 109 18.20 -38.34 -2.81
N PRO A 110 19.12 -38.15 -3.77
CA PRO A 110 19.28 -39.11 -4.83
C PRO A 110 19.62 -40.45 -4.17
N GLU A 111 18.77 -41.44 -4.41
CA GLU A 111 19.09 -42.82 -4.00
C GLU A 111 20.49 -43.17 -4.54
N PRO A 112 21.39 -43.72 -3.72
CA PRO A 112 22.69 -44.13 -4.20
C PRO A 112 22.50 -45.26 -5.23
N ILE A 113 22.69 -44.92 -6.50
CA ILE A 113 22.82 -45.89 -7.59
C ILE A 113 24.12 -46.66 -7.33
N GLY A 114 24.02 -47.77 -6.62
CA GLY A 114 25.21 -48.53 -6.34
C GLY A 114 25.08 -49.65 -5.31
N ALA A 115 24.09 -50.52 -5.44
CA ALA A 115 24.10 -51.79 -4.73
C ALA A 115 23.56 -52.90 -5.63
N ILE A 116 24.19 -53.11 -6.77
CA ILE A 116 24.08 -54.38 -7.50
C ILE A 116 25.40 -55.10 -7.27
N ARG A 117 25.37 -56.03 -6.34
CA ARG A 117 26.24 -57.20 -6.32
C ARG A 117 25.41 -58.45 -6.11
#